data_742e56f02d3f40d15579d91a92ed45ce
#
_entry.id   742e56f02d3f40d15579d91a92ed45ce
#
_cell.length_a   1.000
_cell.length_b   1.000
_cell.length_c   1.000
_cell.angle_alpha   90.00
_cell.angle_beta   90.00
_cell.angle_gamma   90.00
#
_symmetry.space_group_name_H-M   'P 1'
#
loop_
_entity.id
_entity.type
_entity.pdbx_description
1 polymer ?
#
loop_
_entity_poly.entity_id
_entity_poly.type
_entity_poly.pdbx_seq_one_letter_code
_entity_poly.pdbx_strand_id
1 'polypeptide(L)'
;MANNNGLTAEKMIVAIEEAKGFVSKACDILHCSRQHWYKKLKEYPTVQAKVDEIREKRTDYVESKMMKLIDDLNPTMIIFYLKTQAKDRGYVERQEVTGADGGAVLVKWDDENND
;
A
#
# COMPACT_ATOMS: atom_id res chain seq x y z
N MET A 1 -28.66 -20.07 -3.20
CA MET A 1 -28.19 -20.01 -3.36
C MET A 1 -27.43 -19.71 -3.54
N ALA A 2 -27.35 -19.72 -3.78
CA ALA A 2 -26.64 -19.55 -3.89
C ALA A 2 -25.93 -19.24 -4.22
N ASN A 3 -25.77 -19.15 -4.47
CA ASN A 3 -25.15 -18.97 -4.73
C ASN A 3 -24.35 -18.48 -4.79
N ASN A 4 -24.11 -18.51 -4.76
CA ASN A 4 -23.31 -18.21 -4.93
C ASN A 4 -22.51 -17.91 -5.39
N ASN A 5 -22.60 -18.02 -5.61
CA ASN A 5 -21.69 -18.12 -6.14
C ASN A 5 -21.26 -17.24 -6.66
N GLY A 6 -21.60 -16.67 -6.31
CA GLY A 6 -21.00 -15.97 -6.89
C GLY A 6 -20.68 -14.67 -6.61
N LEU A 7 -19.43 -14.43 -6.67
CA LEU A 7 -18.90 -13.08 -6.59
C LEU A 7 -19.10 -12.44 -7.95
N THR A 8 -19.96 -11.45 -8.01
CA THR A 8 -20.10 -10.63 -9.20
C THR A 8 -19.29 -9.35 -9.03
N ALA A 9 -19.02 -8.69 -10.13
CA ALA A 9 -18.29 -7.42 -10.06
C ALA A 9 -19.02 -6.44 -9.16
N GLU A 10 -20.33 -6.37 -9.28
CA GLU A 10 -21.11 -5.43 -8.48
C GLU A 10 -21.01 -5.71 -6.99
N LYS A 11 -21.09 -6.97 -6.61
CA LYS A 11 -20.97 -7.35 -5.21
C LYS A 11 -19.61 -7.00 -4.67
N MET A 12 -18.57 -7.24 -5.48
CA MET A 12 -17.22 -6.94 -5.06
C MET A 12 -17.00 -5.44 -4.92
N ILE A 13 -17.55 -4.66 -5.83
CA ILE A 13 -17.41 -3.20 -5.76
C ILE A 13 -18.08 -2.65 -4.50
N VAL A 14 -19.31 -3.10 -4.23
CA VAL A 14 -20.01 -2.65 -3.04
C VAL A 14 -19.24 -3.02 -1.78
N ALA A 15 -18.72 -4.24 -1.74
CA ALA A 15 -17.99 -4.72 -0.56
C ALA A 15 -16.69 -3.95 -0.34
N ILE A 16 -15.96 -3.68 -1.43
CA ILE A 16 -14.68 -2.99 -1.27
C ILE A 16 -14.89 -1.52 -0.91
N GLU A 17 -15.99 -0.93 -1.37
CA GLU A 17 -16.34 0.43 -0.95
C GLU A 17 -16.68 0.47 0.52
N GLU A 18 -17.48 -0.48 0.97
CA GLU A 18 -17.82 -0.55 2.38
C GLU A 18 -16.60 -0.82 3.24
N ALA A 19 -15.68 -1.63 2.72
CA ALA A 19 -14.46 -1.96 3.44
C ALA A 19 -13.39 -0.87 3.31
N LYS A 20 -13.68 0.19 2.59
CA LYS A 20 -12.76 1.31 2.41
C LYS A 20 -11.43 0.88 1.81
N GLY A 21 -11.49 -0.10 0.93
CA GLY A 21 -10.32 -0.57 0.22
C GLY A 21 -9.54 -1.70 0.88
N PHE A 22 -9.99 -2.15 2.06
CA PHE A 22 -9.29 -3.23 2.75
C PHE A 22 -9.87 -4.57 2.33
N VAL A 23 -9.04 -5.35 1.63
CA VAL A 23 -9.50 -6.62 1.05
C VAL A 23 -9.98 -7.60 2.11
N SER A 24 -9.32 -7.67 3.25
CA SER A 24 -9.75 -8.59 4.31
C SER A 24 -11.17 -8.30 4.77
N LYS A 25 -11.48 -7.02 4.93
CA LYS A 25 -12.82 -6.63 5.33
C LYS A 25 -13.83 -6.92 4.25
N ALA A 26 -13.47 -6.66 3.00
CA ALA A 26 -14.36 -6.95 1.88
C ALA A 26 -14.66 -8.43 1.82
N CYS A 27 -13.66 -9.27 2.04
CA CYS A 27 -13.85 -10.71 2.06
C CYS A 27 -14.76 -11.16 3.21
N ASP A 28 -14.62 -10.51 4.36
CA ASP A 28 -15.50 -10.81 5.49
C ASP A 28 -16.95 -10.47 5.14
N ILE A 29 -17.15 -9.32 4.52
CA ILE A 29 -18.49 -8.91 4.11
C ILE A 29 -19.09 -9.91 3.13
N LEU A 30 -18.27 -10.40 2.21
CA LEU A 30 -18.74 -11.31 1.17
C LEU A 30 -18.70 -12.79 1.58
N HIS A 31 -18.15 -13.06 2.74
CA HIS A 31 -17.99 -14.43 3.24
C HIS A 31 -17.22 -15.28 2.25
N CYS A 32 -16.11 -14.75 1.75
CA CYS A 32 -15.26 -15.47 0.83
C CYS A 32 -13.81 -15.40 1.28
N SER A 33 -12.98 -16.26 0.69
CA SER A 33 -11.57 -16.26 0.99
C SER A 33 -10.86 -15.20 0.19
N ARG A 34 -9.68 -14.80 0.66
CA ARG A 34 -8.87 -13.84 -0.08
C ARG A 34 -8.43 -14.42 -1.43
N GLN A 35 -8.16 -15.72 -1.47
CA GLN A 35 -7.80 -16.38 -2.72
C GLN A 35 -8.91 -16.26 -3.74
N HIS A 36 -10.15 -16.50 -3.30
CA HIS A 36 -11.29 -16.38 -4.19
C HIS A 36 -11.46 -14.95 -4.68
N TRP A 37 -11.26 -13.97 -3.78
CA TRP A 37 -11.33 -12.57 -4.15
C TRP A 37 -10.33 -12.26 -5.26
N TYR A 38 -9.06 -12.62 -5.07
CA TYR A 38 -8.03 -12.29 -6.05
C TYR A 38 -8.22 -13.04 -7.36
N LYS A 39 -8.76 -14.24 -7.30
CA LYS A 39 -9.07 -14.97 -8.51
C LYS A 39 -10.11 -14.24 -9.33
N LYS A 40 -11.18 -13.81 -8.67
CA LYS A 40 -12.25 -13.08 -9.36
C LYS A 40 -11.82 -11.68 -9.78
N LEU A 41 -10.93 -11.08 -9.03
CA LEU A 41 -10.42 -9.75 -9.36
C LEU A 41 -9.80 -9.72 -10.75
N LYS A 42 -9.14 -10.81 -11.13
CA LYS A 42 -8.54 -10.88 -12.46
C LYS A 42 -9.57 -10.90 -13.57
N GLU A 43 -10.77 -11.35 -13.25
CA GLU A 43 -11.81 -11.44 -14.25
C GLU A 43 -12.60 -10.16 -14.41
N TYR A 44 -12.49 -9.25 -13.46
CA TYR A 44 -13.31 -8.04 -13.44
C TYR A 44 -12.45 -6.78 -13.39
N PRO A 45 -12.09 -6.24 -14.54
CA PRO A 45 -11.27 -5.01 -14.56
C PRO A 45 -11.93 -3.83 -13.85
N THR A 46 -13.27 -3.79 -13.83
CA THR A 46 -13.98 -2.70 -13.16
C THR A 46 -13.76 -2.74 -11.65
N VAL A 47 -13.62 -3.93 -11.09
CA VAL A 47 -13.33 -4.06 -9.67
C VAL A 47 -11.93 -3.56 -9.38
N GLN A 48 -10.97 -3.95 -10.21
CA GLN A 48 -9.60 -3.47 -10.03
C GLN A 48 -9.53 -1.95 -10.12
N ALA A 49 -10.26 -1.37 -11.07
CA ALA A 49 -10.29 0.09 -11.21
C ALA A 49 -10.86 0.75 -9.96
N LYS A 50 -11.90 0.13 -9.37
CA LYS A 50 -12.50 0.68 -8.16
C LYS A 50 -11.53 0.59 -6.98
N VAL A 51 -10.82 -0.52 -6.86
CA VAL A 51 -9.82 -0.68 -5.81
C VAL A 51 -8.75 0.40 -5.93
N ASP A 52 -8.27 0.61 -7.16
CA ASP A 52 -7.25 1.62 -7.41
C ASP A 52 -7.75 3.02 -7.06
N GLU A 53 -8.98 3.31 -7.45
CA GLU A 53 -9.58 4.60 -7.15
C GLU A 53 -9.66 4.85 -5.64
N ILE A 54 -10.10 3.84 -4.90
CA ILE A 54 -10.23 3.97 -3.45
C ILE A 54 -8.87 4.19 -2.81
N ARG A 55 -7.86 3.46 -3.30
CA ARG A 55 -6.51 3.62 -2.76
C ARG A 55 -5.96 5.01 -3.03
N GLU A 56 -6.22 5.54 -4.20
CA GLU A 56 -5.76 6.88 -4.54
C GLU A 56 -6.40 7.92 -3.63
N LYS A 57 -7.71 7.79 -3.42
CA LYS A 57 -8.40 8.72 -2.53
C LYS A 57 -7.88 8.65 -1.10
N ARG A 58 -7.56 7.44 -0.66
CA ARG A 58 -7.02 7.26 0.69
C ARG A 58 -5.64 7.90 0.80
N THR A 59 -4.82 7.73 -0.23
CA THR A 59 -3.50 8.35 -0.25
C THR A 59 -3.62 9.87 -0.25
N ASP A 60 -4.54 10.40 -1.05
CA ASP A 60 -4.78 11.85 -1.07
C ASP A 60 -5.17 12.36 0.31
N TYR A 61 -6.02 11.60 1.00
CA TYR A 61 -6.45 11.98 2.33
C TYR A 61 -5.27 12.01 3.30
N VAL A 62 -4.44 10.98 3.28
CA VAL A 62 -3.26 10.92 4.17
C VAL A 62 -2.30 12.04 3.84
N GLU A 63 -2.09 12.32 2.54
CA GLU A 63 -1.23 13.41 2.13
C GLU A 63 -1.73 14.75 2.65
N SER A 64 -3.05 14.95 2.63
CA SER A 64 -3.61 16.19 3.15
C SER A 64 -3.33 16.36 4.65
N LYS A 65 -3.36 15.24 5.39
CA LYS A 65 -3.04 15.29 6.82
C LYS A 65 -1.56 15.57 7.04
N MET A 66 -0.71 14.99 6.19
CA MET A 66 0.71 15.25 6.25
C MET A 66 1.00 16.73 6.01
N MET A 67 0.32 17.34 5.03
CA MET A 67 0.51 18.74 4.74
C MET A 67 0.12 19.62 5.92
N LYS A 68 -0.91 19.24 6.65
CA LYS A 68 -1.29 19.99 7.85
C LYS A 68 -0.21 19.92 8.91
N LEU A 69 0.40 18.76 9.07
CA LEU A 69 1.51 18.63 10.03
C LEU A 69 2.70 19.48 9.60
N ILE A 70 2.95 19.54 8.30
CA ILE A 70 4.03 20.38 7.79
C ILE A 70 3.74 21.85 8.07
N ASP A 71 2.47 22.26 7.87
CA ASP A 71 2.07 23.63 8.18
C ASP A 71 2.29 23.96 9.67
N ASP A 72 2.14 22.94 10.52
CA ASP A 72 2.38 23.10 11.95
C ASP A 72 3.85 22.96 12.30
N LEU A 73 4.72 22.96 11.32
CA LEU A 73 6.18 22.91 11.48
C LEU A 73 6.65 21.61 12.13
N ASN A 74 6.00 20.50 11.80
CA ASN A 74 6.42 19.20 12.30
C ASN A 74 7.70 18.78 11.60
N PRO A 75 8.83 18.70 12.31
CA PRO A 75 10.10 18.44 11.65
C PRO A 75 10.17 17.06 11.01
N THR A 76 9.57 16.07 11.62
CA THR A 76 9.57 14.72 11.07
C THR A 76 8.89 14.68 9.71
N MET A 77 7.74 15.35 9.60
CA MET A 77 7.02 15.35 8.34
C MET A 77 7.70 16.19 7.28
N ILE A 78 8.33 17.28 7.68
CA ILE A 78 9.08 18.12 6.76
C ILE A 78 10.26 17.34 6.18
N ILE A 79 11.00 16.67 7.03
CA ILE A 79 12.13 15.86 6.60
C ILE A 79 11.65 14.71 5.71
N PHE A 80 10.57 14.06 6.11
CA PHE A 80 10.03 12.95 5.33
C PHE A 80 9.63 13.40 3.92
N TYR A 81 8.96 14.54 3.83
CA TYR A 81 8.55 15.06 2.53
C TYR A 81 9.76 15.34 1.64
N LEU A 82 10.76 16.02 2.20
CA LEU A 82 11.93 16.37 1.42
C LEU A 82 12.70 15.15 0.95
N LYS A 83 12.79 14.13 1.80
CA LYS A 83 13.50 12.91 1.44
C LYS A 83 12.77 12.08 0.38
N THR A 84 11.46 12.13 0.37
CA THR A 84 10.70 11.28 -0.54
C THR A 84 10.25 12.01 -1.79
N GLN A 85 9.95 13.30 -1.70
CA GLN A 85 9.36 14.02 -2.83
C GLN A 85 10.30 15.04 -3.46
N ALA A 86 11.44 15.29 -2.86
CA ALA A 86 12.37 16.29 -3.39
C ALA A 86 13.77 15.72 -3.53
N LYS A 87 13.86 14.44 -3.86
CA LYS A 87 15.16 13.78 -4.04
C LYS A 87 15.98 14.43 -5.12
N ASP A 88 15.34 14.91 -6.16
CA ASP A 88 16.03 15.53 -7.29
C ASP A 88 16.70 16.84 -6.88
N ARG A 89 16.35 17.37 -5.72
CA ARG A 89 16.98 18.59 -5.21
C ARG A 89 18.11 18.27 -4.22
N GLY A 90 18.45 16.97 -4.09
CA GLY A 90 19.53 16.58 -3.20
C GLY A 90 19.11 16.13 -1.81
N TYR A 91 17.82 16.16 -1.52
CA TYR A 91 17.34 15.72 -0.21
C TYR A 91 17.16 14.21 -0.21
N VAL A 92 18.28 13.50 -0.12
CA VAL A 92 18.24 12.05 -0.08
C VAL A 92 18.89 11.59 1.20
N GLU A 93 18.41 10.47 1.70
CA GLU A 93 19.03 9.87 2.86
C GLU A 93 20.16 9.00 2.37
N ARG A 94 21.36 9.29 2.82
CA ARG A 94 22.51 8.50 2.46
C ARG A 94 23.05 7.84 3.71
N GLN A 95 23.15 6.55 3.66
CA GLN A 95 23.70 5.81 4.77
C GLN A 95 24.87 5.01 4.25
N GLU A 96 26.02 5.23 4.86
CA GLU A 96 27.21 4.53 4.46
C GLU A 96 27.61 3.61 5.58
N VAL A 97 27.63 2.31 5.30
CA VAL A 97 28.02 1.31 6.29
C VAL A 97 29.29 0.66 5.81
N THR A 98 30.37 0.81 6.59
CA THR A 98 31.67 0.27 6.21
C THR A 98 32.13 -0.75 7.23
N GLY A 99 33.04 -1.62 6.81
CA GLY A 99 33.66 -2.57 7.70
C GLY A 99 34.76 -1.98 8.53
N ALA A 100 35.48 -2.83 9.24
CA ALA A 100 36.47 -2.40 10.21
C ALA A 100 37.53 -1.50 9.63
N ASP A 101 37.93 -1.73 8.38
CA ASP A 101 38.97 -0.92 7.76
C ASP A 101 38.41 0.05 6.74
N GLY A 102 37.17 0.40 6.87
CA GLY A 102 36.55 1.28 5.89
C GLY A 102 36.07 0.55 4.66
N GLY A 103 36.18 -0.77 4.65
CA GLY A 103 35.70 -1.54 3.50
C GLY A 103 34.21 -1.84 3.60
N ALA A 104 33.74 -2.61 2.65
CA ALA A 104 32.33 -2.95 2.60
C ALA A 104 31.94 -3.90 3.73
N VAL A 105 30.74 -3.75 4.22
CA VAL A 105 30.18 -4.67 5.18
C VAL A 105 29.28 -5.64 4.43
N LEU A 106 29.51 -6.94 4.61
CA LEU A 106 28.69 -7.94 3.98
C LEU A 106 27.50 -8.25 4.85
N VAL A 107 26.33 -8.14 4.27
CA VAL A 107 25.10 -8.46 4.99
C VAL A 107 24.48 -9.67 4.32
N LYS A 108 24.24 -10.71 5.11
CA LYS A 108 23.63 -11.90 4.58
C LYS A 108 22.20 -11.94 4.99
N TRP A 109 21.35 -12.18 4.04
CA TRP A 109 19.92 -12.33 4.30
C TRP A 109 19.65 -13.80 4.47
N ASP A 110 19.28 -14.17 5.67
CA ASP A 110 19.08 -15.52 5.95
C ASP A 110 17.88 -16.09 5.44
N ASP A 111 17.19 -15.49 5.08
CA ASP A 111 16.05 -16.05 4.71
C ASP A 111 15.84 -16.15 3.37
N GLU A 112 16.43 -16.01 3.09
CA GLU A 112 16.23 -15.99 2.00
C GLU A 112 16.47 -16.89 1.34
N ASN A 113 16.66 -17.09 1.75
CA ASN A 113 16.68 -17.63 1.20
C ASN A 113 16.86 -18.22 0.96
N ASN A 114 17.02 -18.54 1.11
CA ASN A 114 17.13 -19.06 0.80
C ASN A 114 17.07 -19.55 0.49
N ASP A 115 17.05 -19.84 0.44
CA ASP A 115 16.97 -20.41 0.18
C ASP A 115 16.84 -20.73 0.00
#